data_1277bd934c56d1b752bb5e7d037eca9c
#
_entry.id   1277bd934c56d1b752bb5e7d037eca9c
#
_cell.length_a   1.000
_cell.length_b   1.000
_cell.length_c   1.000
_cell.angle_alpha   90.00
_cell.angle_beta   90.00
_cell.angle_gamma   90.00
#
_symmetry.space_group_name_H-M   'P 1'
#
loop_
_entity.id
_entity.type
_entity.pdbx_description
1 polymer ?
#
loop_
_entity_poly.entity_id
_entity_poly.type
_entity_poly.pdbx_seq_one_letter_code
_entity_poly.pdbx_strand_id
1 'polypeptide(L)'
;MRLIVWHSTITDSSDSSLYSMETTIKVPNDLSEITLEQYQEFIKIQSNSNDEEFIAQKMISIFCGITMVEVLKIRLTSLNDLVKHFGELFNQKPKLQERFELGGVEYGFIPSLEKLSFGEYIDLETNLAKWEDYHIALSVLYRPITNKVLNMHDIEEYNPNEQKQNLMKLAPLDVAIGATL
;
A
#
# COMPACT_ATOMS: atom_id res chain seq x y z
N MET A 1 -9.81 -10.01 -1.27
CA MET A 1 -10.11 -9.28 -2.52
C MET A 1 -11.59 -9.38 -2.84
N ARG A 2 -12.31 -8.28 -2.86
CA ARG A 2 -13.74 -8.23 -3.19
C ARG A 2 -13.89 -7.73 -4.63
N LEU A 3 -14.63 -8.48 -5.46
CA LEU A 3 -15.01 -8.04 -6.81
C LEU A 3 -16.33 -7.29 -6.73
N ILE A 4 -16.33 -6.03 -7.13
CA ILE A 4 -17.57 -5.26 -7.28
C ILE A 4 -17.88 -5.17 -8.77
N VAL A 5 -19.01 -5.76 -9.18
CA VAL A 5 -19.49 -5.72 -10.56
C VAL A 5 -20.35 -4.48 -10.75
N TRP A 6 -19.99 -3.66 -11.73
CA TRP A 6 -20.73 -2.46 -12.10
C TRP A 6 -21.42 -2.65 -13.44
N HIS A 7 -22.68 -2.26 -13.50
CA HIS A 7 -23.43 -2.21 -14.74
C HIS A 7 -23.49 -0.75 -15.21
N SER A 8 -22.75 -0.39 -16.27
CA SER A 8 -22.96 0.88 -16.97
C SER A 8 -23.76 0.64 -18.24
N THR A 9 -24.90 1.29 -18.35
CA THR A 9 -25.68 1.32 -19.59
C THR A 9 -25.19 2.47 -20.46
N ILE A 10 -24.63 2.16 -21.63
CA ILE A 10 -24.32 3.17 -22.64
C ILE A 10 -25.44 3.07 -23.69
N THR A 11 -26.21 4.15 -23.88
CA THR A 11 -27.12 4.28 -25.00
C THR A 11 -26.36 4.90 -26.17
N ASP A 12 -26.12 4.16 -27.22
CA ASP A 12 -25.72 4.74 -28.50
C ASP A 12 -26.99 5.20 -29.22
N SER A 13 -26.99 6.45 -29.65
CA SER A 13 -28.14 7.10 -30.29
C SER A 13 -28.45 6.58 -31.70
N SER A 14 -27.70 5.61 -32.22
CA SER A 14 -27.83 5.07 -33.58
C SER A 14 -28.30 3.62 -33.66
N ASP A 15 -28.34 2.88 -32.55
CA ASP A 15 -28.82 1.49 -32.55
C ASP A 15 -29.52 1.18 -31.23
N SER A 16 -30.72 0.59 -31.30
CA SER A 16 -31.56 0.26 -30.14
C SER A 16 -31.09 -0.95 -29.33
N SER A 17 -29.81 -1.34 -29.42
CA SER A 17 -29.25 -2.40 -28.62
C SER A 17 -28.59 -1.83 -27.36
N LEU A 18 -29.16 -2.18 -26.20
CA LEU A 18 -28.60 -1.88 -24.87
C LEU A 18 -27.43 -2.81 -24.60
N TYR A 19 -26.22 -2.31 -24.76
CA TYR A 19 -25.03 -3.02 -24.27
C TYR A 19 -24.77 -2.65 -22.81
N SER A 20 -25.00 -3.56 -21.88
CA SER A 20 -24.52 -3.39 -20.52
C SER A 20 -23.05 -3.81 -20.45
N MET A 21 -22.15 -2.88 -20.30
CA MET A 21 -20.76 -3.20 -19.97
C MET A 21 -20.66 -3.44 -18.46
N GLU A 22 -20.35 -4.69 -18.08
CA GLU A 22 -19.99 -5.01 -16.72
C GLU A 22 -18.51 -4.70 -16.51
N THR A 23 -18.20 -3.70 -15.71
CA THR A 23 -16.83 -3.42 -15.31
C THR A 23 -16.62 -3.95 -13.90
N THR A 24 -15.68 -4.89 -13.76
CA THR A 24 -15.33 -5.46 -12.47
C THR A 24 -14.16 -4.69 -11.87
N ILE A 25 -14.37 -4.10 -10.69
CA ILE A 25 -13.33 -3.39 -9.94
C ILE A 25 -12.80 -4.30 -8.84
N LYS A 26 -11.48 -4.39 -8.74
CA LYS A 26 -10.80 -5.07 -7.62
C LYS A 26 -10.72 -4.11 -6.44
N VAL A 27 -11.35 -4.46 -5.33
CA VAL A 27 -11.28 -3.67 -4.11
C VAL A 27 -10.47 -4.44 -3.07
N PRO A 28 -9.37 -3.88 -2.54
CA PRO A 28 -8.63 -4.49 -1.44
C PRO A 28 -9.53 -4.69 -0.22
N ASN A 29 -9.47 -5.86 0.40
CA ASN A 29 -10.20 -6.15 1.65
C ASN A 29 -9.28 -6.10 2.87
N ASP A 30 -7.98 -6.13 2.65
CA ASP A 30 -6.96 -6.19 3.67
C ASP A 30 -5.80 -5.25 3.32
N LEU A 31 -5.11 -4.73 4.33
CA LEU A 31 -3.95 -3.85 4.13
C LEU A 31 -2.80 -4.57 3.41
N SER A 32 -2.72 -5.88 3.50
CA SER A 32 -1.71 -6.69 2.77
C SER A 32 -1.91 -6.68 1.25
N GLU A 33 -3.10 -6.30 0.76
CA GLU A 33 -3.42 -6.16 -0.67
C GLU A 33 -3.07 -4.76 -1.23
N ILE A 34 -2.63 -3.85 -0.37
CA ILE A 34 -2.20 -2.48 -0.71
C ILE A 34 -0.69 -2.40 -0.54
N THR A 35 0.00 -1.74 -1.48
CA THR A 35 1.44 -1.51 -1.38
C THR A 35 1.74 -0.22 -0.62
N LEU A 36 2.93 -0.15 -0.01
CA LEU A 36 3.42 1.08 0.59
C LEU A 36 3.48 2.24 -0.43
N GLU A 37 3.85 1.96 -1.70
CA GLU A 37 3.87 2.96 -2.77
C GLU A 37 2.49 3.61 -3.02
N GLN A 38 1.44 2.78 -3.10
CA GLN A 38 0.08 3.28 -3.26
C GLN A 38 -0.33 4.18 -2.07
N TYR A 39 0.05 3.79 -0.87
CA TYR A 39 -0.24 4.58 0.32
C TYR A 39 0.56 5.89 0.34
N GLN A 40 1.84 5.88 -0.03
CA GLN A 40 2.68 7.08 -0.15
C GLN A 40 2.12 8.05 -1.19
N GLU A 41 1.67 7.55 -2.35
CA GLU A 41 1.01 8.37 -3.38
C GLU A 41 -0.26 9.03 -2.83
N PHE A 42 -1.09 8.27 -2.12
CA PHE A 42 -2.31 8.78 -1.52
C PHE A 42 -2.06 9.86 -0.46
N ILE A 43 -1.14 9.63 0.49
CA ILE A 43 -0.77 10.60 1.52
C ILE A 43 -0.25 11.91 0.91
N LYS A 44 0.55 11.83 -0.15
CA LYS A 44 1.03 13.01 -0.88
C LYS A 44 -0.12 13.83 -1.48
N ILE A 45 -1.13 13.17 -2.04
CA ILE A 45 -2.33 13.85 -2.56
C ILE A 45 -3.12 14.49 -1.43
N GLN A 46 -3.36 13.75 -0.35
CA GLN A 46 -4.09 14.22 0.83
C GLN A 46 -3.42 15.45 1.47
N SER A 47 -2.10 15.48 1.52
CA SER A 47 -1.33 16.60 2.08
C SER A 47 -1.36 17.86 1.20
N ASN A 48 -1.58 17.70 -0.10
CA ASN A 48 -1.55 18.80 -1.08
C ASN A 48 -2.93 19.30 -1.54
N SER A 49 -4.01 18.69 -1.08
CA SER A 49 -5.37 19.07 -1.45
C SER A 49 -6.28 19.16 -0.24
N ASN A 50 -7.18 20.16 -0.24
CA ASN A 50 -8.27 20.28 0.73
C ASN A 50 -9.63 19.93 0.10
N ASP A 51 -9.65 19.45 -1.13
CA ASP A 51 -10.87 19.03 -1.84
C ASP A 51 -11.17 17.56 -1.48
N GLU A 52 -12.11 17.37 -0.56
CA GLU A 52 -12.51 16.06 -0.05
C GLU A 52 -13.03 15.14 -1.17
N GLU A 53 -13.76 15.69 -2.14
CA GLU A 53 -14.29 14.90 -3.26
C GLU A 53 -13.15 14.41 -4.16
N PHE A 54 -12.21 15.28 -4.49
CA PHE A 54 -11.03 14.92 -5.27
C PHE A 54 -10.16 13.89 -4.53
N ILE A 55 -9.96 14.04 -3.21
CA ILE A 55 -9.21 13.09 -2.38
C ILE A 55 -9.91 11.72 -2.40
N ALA A 56 -11.23 11.68 -2.23
CA ALA A 56 -12.01 10.43 -2.28
C ALA A 56 -11.90 9.72 -3.65
N GLN A 57 -11.99 10.48 -4.74
CA GLN A 57 -11.82 9.94 -6.09
C GLN A 57 -10.42 9.38 -6.31
N LYS A 58 -9.38 10.09 -5.86
CA LYS A 58 -7.99 9.65 -5.94
C LYS A 58 -7.72 8.41 -5.09
N MET A 59 -8.27 8.34 -3.89
CA MET A 59 -8.19 7.18 -3.04
C MET A 59 -8.70 5.91 -3.76
N ILE A 60 -9.88 5.98 -4.37
CA ILE A 60 -10.44 4.86 -5.12
C ILE A 60 -9.58 4.54 -6.35
N SER A 61 -9.15 5.56 -7.11
CA SER A 61 -8.30 5.37 -8.28
C SER A 61 -7.02 4.61 -7.96
N ILE A 62 -6.31 5.03 -6.91
CA ILE A 62 -5.01 4.45 -6.50
C ILE A 62 -5.19 3.04 -5.96
N PHE A 63 -6.09 2.83 -4.98
CA PHE A 63 -6.18 1.54 -4.29
C PHE A 63 -6.94 0.48 -5.08
N CYS A 64 -7.85 0.88 -5.97
CA CYS A 64 -8.53 -0.07 -6.88
C CYS A 64 -7.80 -0.25 -8.21
N GLY A 65 -6.75 0.54 -8.49
CA GLY A 65 -5.98 0.46 -9.74
C GLY A 65 -6.79 0.85 -10.98
N ILE A 66 -7.71 1.81 -10.86
CA ILE A 66 -8.58 2.29 -11.94
C ILE A 66 -8.31 3.75 -12.28
N THR A 67 -8.63 4.14 -13.50
CA THR A 67 -8.45 5.52 -13.96
C THR A 67 -9.48 6.47 -13.34
N MET A 68 -9.17 7.76 -13.28
CA MET A 68 -10.14 8.78 -12.83
C MET A 68 -11.42 8.80 -13.68
N VAL A 69 -11.32 8.50 -14.97
CA VAL A 69 -12.50 8.40 -15.86
C VAL A 69 -13.40 7.24 -15.46
N GLU A 70 -12.84 6.13 -14.98
CA GLU A 70 -13.60 5.00 -14.47
C GLU A 70 -14.22 5.31 -13.12
N VAL A 71 -13.51 6.02 -12.23
CA VAL A 71 -14.05 6.49 -10.95
C VAL A 71 -15.31 7.34 -11.16
N LEU A 72 -15.30 8.27 -12.12
CA LEU A 72 -16.45 9.13 -12.42
C LEU A 72 -17.69 8.37 -12.94
N LYS A 73 -17.54 7.13 -13.39
CA LYS A 73 -18.66 6.26 -13.79
C LYS A 73 -19.26 5.49 -12.61
N ILE A 74 -18.64 5.49 -11.45
CA ILE A 74 -19.12 4.82 -10.24
C ILE A 74 -20.36 5.54 -9.71
N ARG A 75 -21.39 4.79 -9.31
CA ARG A 75 -22.57 5.36 -8.66
C ARG A 75 -22.18 6.01 -7.34
N LEU A 76 -22.76 7.19 -7.03
CA LEU A 76 -22.44 7.95 -5.82
C LEU A 76 -22.60 7.11 -4.53
N THR A 77 -23.64 6.30 -4.42
CA THR A 77 -23.87 5.43 -3.26
C THR A 77 -22.70 4.49 -3.03
N SER A 78 -22.20 3.89 -4.08
CA SER A 78 -21.11 2.94 -4.01
C SER A 78 -19.74 3.61 -3.87
N LEU A 79 -19.58 4.83 -4.37
CA LEU A 79 -18.41 5.64 -4.07
C LEU A 79 -18.33 5.89 -2.56
N ASN A 80 -19.43 6.28 -1.93
CA ASN A 80 -19.52 6.47 -0.48
C ASN A 80 -19.22 5.18 0.30
N ASP A 81 -19.73 4.03 -0.18
CA ASP A 81 -19.44 2.74 0.45
C ASP A 81 -17.96 2.37 0.35
N LEU A 82 -17.29 2.67 -0.77
CA LEU A 82 -15.86 2.48 -0.94
C LEU A 82 -15.05 3.40 -0.03
N VAL A 83 -15.41 4.67 0.06
CA VAL A 83 -14.74 5.64 0.96
C VAL A 83 -14.84 5.16 2.41
N LYS A 84 -16.02 4.72 2.84
CA LYS A 84 -16.21 4.15 4.17
C LYS A 84 -15.37 2.90 4.39
N HIS A 85 -15.36 1.97 3.43
CA HIS A 85 -14.56 0.76 3.47
C HIS A 85 -13.06 1.04 3.65
N PHE A 86 -12.49 1.94 2.85
CA PHE A 86 -11.10 2.34 3.00
C PHE A 86 -10.82 3.05 4.33
N GLY A 87 -11.76 3.88 4.81
CA GLY A 87 -11.65 4.50 6.13
C GLY A 87 -11.58 3.46 7.26
N GLU A 88 -12.38 2.41 7.20
CA GLU A 88 -12.34 1.29 8.15
C GLU A 88 -11.04 0.49 8.01
N LEU A 89 -10.57 0.27 6.79
CA LEU A 89 -9.35 -0.47 6.49
C LEU A 89 -8.10 0.25 7.06
N PHE A 90 -7.98 1.55 6.84
CA PHE A 90 -6.83 2.34 7.34
C PHE A 90 -6.87 2.62 8.85
N ASN A 91 -8.00 2.39 9.52
CA ASN A 91 -8.08 2.45 10.97
C ASN A 91 -7.57 1.16 11.65
N GLN A 92 -7.26 0.12 10.90
CA GLN A 92 -6.66 -1.10 11.44
C GLN A 92 -5.27 -0.82 12.01
N LYS A 93 -4.91 -1.57 13.05
CA LYS A 93 -3.60 -1.51 13.69
C LYS A 93 -2.94 -2.89 13.60
N PRO A 94 -2.32 -3.21 12.46
CA PRO A 94 -1.62 -4.49 12.29
C PRO A 94 -0.48 -4.59 13.31
N LYS A 95 -0.23 -5.82 13.75
CA LYS A 95 0.92 -6.11 14.61
C LYS A 95 2.19 -6.17 13.77
N LEU A 96 3.33 -5.95 14.41
CA LEU A 96 4.64 -6.21 13.82
C LEU A 96 4.69 -7.64 13.28
N GLN A 97 5.06 -7.76 12.01
CA GLN A 97 5.36 -9.03 11.37
C GLN A 97 6.87 -9.23 11.39
N GLU A 98 7.32 -10.29 12.02
CA GLU A 98 8.76 -10.59 12.08
C GLU A 98 9.33 -10.98 10.72
N ARG A 99 8.49 -11.45 9.80
CA ARG A 99 8.88 -11.92 8.46
C ARG A 99 7.76 -11.69 7.47
N PHE A 100 8.13 -11.40 6.23
CA PHE A 100 7.20 -11.37 5.10
C PHE A 100 7.92 -11.73 3.80
N GLU A 101 7.18 -12.07 2.77
CA GLU A 101 7.72 -12.40 1.45
C GLU A 101 7.46 -11.26 0.46
N LEU A 102 8.49 -10.88 -0.30
CA LEU A 102 8.39 -9.89 -1.37
C LEU A 102 9.19 -10.37 -2.58
N GLY A 103 8.49 -10.53 -3.72
CA GLY A 103 9.13 -10.96 -4.97
C GLY A 103 9.82 -12.32 -4.89
N GLY A 104 9.32 -13.25 -4.08
CA GLY A 104 9.90 -14.57 -3.86
C GLY A 104 11.12 -14.59 -2.92
N VAL A 105 11.42 -13.45 -2.28
CA VAL A 105 12.47 -13.33 -1.26
C VAL A 105 11.80 -13.11 0.09
N GLU A 106 12.24 -13.88 1.10
CA GLU A 106 11.77 -13.69 2.47
C GLU A 106 12.61 -12.65 3.19
N TYR A 107 11.95 -11.66 3.76
CA TYR A 107 12.52 -10.56 4.53
C TYR A 107 12.26 -10.79 6.02
N GLY A 108 13.27 -10.52 6.85
CA GLY A 108 13.18 -10.58 8.30
C GLY A 108 13.35 -9.22 8.94
N PHE A 109 12.57 -8.96 9.99
CA PHE A 109 12.74 -7.76 10.81
C PHE A 109 14.07 -7.82 11.54
N ILE A 110 14.73 -6.67 11.72
CA ILE A 110 16.02 -6.57 12.40
C ILE A 110 15.96 -7.24 13.80
N PRO A 111 16.84 -8.20 14.10
CA PRO A 111 16.76 -8.98 15.35
C PRO A 111 17.01 -8.15 16.62
N SER A 112 17.73 -7.04 16.51
CA SER A 112 18.07 -6.19 17.66
C SER A 112 18.29 -4.74 17.23
N LEU A 113 17.44 -3.85 17.71
CA LEU A 113 17.58 -2.42 17.51
C LEU A 113 18.75 -1.81 18.31
N GLU A 114 19.20 -2.49 19.38
CA GLU A 114 20.35 -2.04 20.18
C GLU A 114 21.70 -2.20 19.46
N LYS A 115 21.74 -3.02 18.39
CA LYS A 115 22.95 -3.30 17.63
C LYS A 115 23.02 -2.55 16.29
N LEU A 116 22.20 -1.53 16.12
CA LEU A 116 22.24 -0.68 14.92
C LEU A 116 23.62 -0.09 14.70
N SER A 117 24.12 -0.16 13.48
CA SER A 117 25.24 0.65 13.04
C SER A 117 24.85 2.12 12.99
N PHE A 118 25.82 3.01 12.98
CA PHE A 118 25.58 4.45 12.88
C PHE A 118 24.83 4.82 11.59
N GLY A 119 25.12 4.15 10.48
CA GLY A 119 24.40 4.36 9.21
C GLY A 119 22.93 3.95 9.28
N GLU A 120 22.63 2.79 9.86
CA GLU A 120 21.26 2.32 10.08
C GLU A 120 20.48 3.30 10.98
N TYR A 121 21.10 3.78 12.03
CA TYR A 121 20.50 4.76 12.94
C TYR A 121 20.14 6.07 12.21
N ILE A 122 21.05 6.62 11.41
CA ILE A 122 20.82 7.85 10.65
C ILE A 122 19.67 7.69 9.66
N ASP A 123 19.63 6.58 8.92
CA ASP A 123 18.57 6.34 7.93
C ASP A 123 17.21 6.15 8.62
N LEU A 124 17.16 5.47 9.75
CA LEU A 124 15.93 5.34 10.55
C LEU A 124 15.46 6.69 11.10
N GLU A 125 16.34 7.44 11.80
CA GLU A 125 15.99 8.72 12.40
C GLU A 125 15.48 9.73 11.36
N THR A 126 16.06 9.71 10.16
CA THR A 126 15.71 10.64 9.10
C THR A 126 14.36 10.31 8.45
N ASN A 127 14.04 9.03 8.28
CA ASN A 127 12.97 8.59 7.38
C ASN A 127 11.79 7.90 8.09
N LEU A 128 11.94 7.45 9.35
CA LEU A 128 10.91 6.68 10.05
C LEU A 128 9.60 7.46 10.26
N ALA A 129 9.70 8.77 10.54
CA ALA A 129 8.53 9.61 10.80
C ALA A 129 7.86 10.17 9.54
N LYS A 130 8.43 9.94 8.37
CA LYS A 130 7.96 10.52 7.09
C LYS A 130 7.42 9.42 6.19
N TRP A 131 6.13 9.35 6.03
CA TRP A 131 5.52 8.36 5.13
C TRP A 131 6.07 8.43 3.70
N GLU A 132 6.41 9.62 3.20
CA GLU A 132 6.97 9.80 1.85
C GLU A 132 8.29 9.04 1.65
N ASP A 133 9.13 8.98 2.69
CA ASP A 133 10.45 8.35 2.68
C ASP A 133 10.49 7.04 3.50
N TYR A 134 9.35 6.60 4.02
CA TYR A 134 9.26 5.45 4.93
C TYR A 134 9.81 4.15 4.33
N HIS A 135 9.78 3.99 3.01
CA HIS A 135 10.40 2.85 2.30
C HIS A 135 11.91 2.74 2.55
N ILE A 136 12.60 3.87 2.82
CA ILE A 136 14.03 3.88 3.18
C ILE A 136 14.19 3.29 4.58
N ALA A 137 13.42 3.77 5.56
CA ALA A 137 13.42 3.21 6.92
C ALA A 137 13.04 1.72 6.92
N LEU A 138 12.04 1.35 6.11
CA LEU A 138 11.60 -0.04 6.00
C LEU A 138 12.71 -0.95 5.45
N SER A 139 13.55 -0.45 4.52
CA SER A 139 14.70 -1.19 3.99
C SER A 139 15.82 -1.43 5.01
N VAL A 140 15.89 -0.62 6.06
CA VAL A 140 16.77 -0.84 7.21
C VAL A 140 16.17 -1.88 8.14
N LEU A 141 14.87 -1.76 8.44
CA LEU A 141 14.17 -2.64 9.38
C LEU A 141 13.99 -4.06 8.85
N TYR A 142 13.79 -4.21 7.53
CA TYR A 142 13.60 -5.50 6.89
C TYR A 142 14.64 -5.74 5.80
N ARG A 143 15.34 -6.86 5.93
CA ARG A 143 16.36 -7.30 4.97
C ARG A 143 16.17 -8.77 4.61
N PRO A 144 16.65 -9.22 3.44
CA PRO A 144 16.62 -10.62 3.07
C PRO A 144 17.19 -11.51 4.18
N ILE A 145 16.49 -12.59 4.48
CA ILE A 145 16.94 -13.58 5.46
C ILE A 145 18.07 -14.42 4.84
N THR A 146 19.19 -14.51 5.53
CA THR A 146 20.37 -15.28 5.10
C THR A 146 20.43 -16.66 5.76
N ASN A 147 19.91 -16.77 6.98
CA ASN A 147 19.91 -18.04 7.74
C ASN A 147 18.70 -18.08 8.67
N LYS A 148 18.20 -19.30 8.95
CA LYS A 148 17.09 -19.55 9.88
C LYS A 148 17.43 -20.69 10.80
N VAL A 149 17.23 -20.48 12.09
CA VAL A 149 17.32 -21.52 13.11
C VAL A 149 16.10 -21.42 14.02
N LEU A 150 15.16 -22.34 13.87
CA LEU A 150 13.88 -22.32 14.57
C LEU A 150 13.11 -21.01 14.33
N ASN A 151 12.87 -20.23 15.37
CA ASN A 151 12.17 -18.94 15.28
C ASN A 151 13.11 -17.74 15.09
N MET A 152 14.43 -17.96 15.18
CA MET A 152 15.43 -16.92 14.94
C MET A 152 15.83 -16.87 13.48
N HIS A 153 16.23 -15.70 13.02
CA HIS A 153 16.77 -15.51 11.69
C HIS A 153 17.90 -14.50 11.70
N ASP A 154 18.83 -14.70 10.78
CA ASP A 154 19.85 -13.71 10.43
C ASP A 154 19.42 -13.01 9.15
N ILE A 155 19.75 -11.75 9.02
CA ILE A 155 19.44 -10.92 7.85
C ILE A 155 20.73 -10.45 7.18
N GLU A 156 20.64 -10.05 5.90
CA GLU A 156 21.77 -9.45 5.20
C GLU A 156 22.37 -8.28 5.99
N GLU A 157 23.66 -8.05 5.81
CA GLU A 157 24.33 -6.87 6.35
C GLU A 157 23.72 -5.58 5.74
N TYR A 158 23.74 -4.52 6.55
CA TYR A 158 23.28 -3.21 6.09
C TYR A 158 24.15 -2.71 4.92
N ASN A 159 23.49 -2.46 3.82
CA ASN A 159 24.11 -1.88 2.63
C ASN A 159 23.10 -0.93 1.97
N PRO A 160 23.21 0.41 2.22
CA PRO A 160 22.31 1.38 1.64
C PRO A 160 22.40 1.33 0.11
N ASN A 161 21.29 0.98 -0.52
CA ASN A 161 21.18 0.83 -1.95
C ASN A 161 19.81 1.31 -2.42
N GLU A 162 19.76 2.26 -3.33
CA GLU A 162 18.54 2.86 -3.84
C GLU A 162 17.59 1.82 -4.45
N GLN A 163 18.10 0.79 -5.12
CA GLN A 163 17.26 -0.26 -5.69
C GLN A 163 16.57 -1.08 -4.59
N LYS A 164 17.29 -1.43 -3.51
CA LYS A 164 16.72 -2.15 -2.36
C LYS A 164 15.69 -1.27 -1.62
N GLN A 165 15.98 0.02 -1.47
CA GLN A 165 15.07 0.98 -0.87
C GLN A 165 13.78 1.11 -1.70
N ASN A 166 13.89 1.29 -3.01
CA ASN A 166 12.75 1.38 -3.92
C ASN A 166 11.93 0.09 -3.98
N LEU A 167 12.56 -1.09 -3.80
CA LEU A 167 11.85 -2.34 -3.72
C LEU A 167 10.88 -2.39 -2.53
N MET A 168 11.23 -1.77 -1.40
CA MET A 168 10.37 -1.69 -0.21
C MET A 168 9.08 -0.88 -0.44
N LYS A 169 8.98 -0.08 -1.48
CA LYS A 169 7.72 0.54 -1.90
C LYS A 169 6.64 -0.47 -2.26
N LEU A 170 7.05 -1.67 -2.71
CA LEU A 170 6.15 -2.77 -3.03
C LEU A 170 5.77 -3.61 -1.81
N ALA A 171 6.33 -3.33 -0.63
CA ALA A 171 5.97 -4.04 0.59
C ALA A 171 4.48 -3.88 0.92
N PRO A 172 3.84 -4.92 1.47
CA PRO A 172 2.47 -4.84 1.95
C PRO A 172 2.29 -3.76 3.01
N LEU A 173 1.20 -3.01 2.94
CA LEU A 173 0.97 -1.88 3.84
C LEU A 173 0.79 -2.32 5.31
N ASP A 174 0.25 -3.50 5.57
CA ASP A 174 0.14 -4.07 6.91
C ASP A 174 1.51 -4.32 7.55
N VAL A 175 2.50 -4.75 6.75
CA VAL A 175 3.90 -4.87 7.19
C VAL A 175 4.48 -3.50 7.52
N ALA A 176 4.27 -2.52 6.64
CA ALA A 176 4.77 -1.17 6.82
C ALA A 176 4.17 -0.50 8.07
N ILE A 177 2.83 -0.55 8.26
CA ILE A 177 2.17 0.00 9.44
C ILE A 177 2.56 -0.77 10.71
N GLY A 178 2.64 -2.10 10.64
CA GLY A 178 3.04 -2.93 11.78
C GLY A 178 4.46 -2.66 12.27
N ALA A 179 5.32 -2.11 11.43
CA ALA A 179 6.71 -1.73 11.77
C ALA A 179 6.86 -0.28 12.27
N THR A 180 5.78 0.51 12.29
CA THR A 180 5.79 1.81 12.97
C THR A 180 5.84 1.57 14.49
N LEU A 181 7.00 1.77 15.07
CA LEU A 181 7.29 1.53 16.48
C LEU A 181 6.85 2.70 17.36
#